data_0c6af9f8e39e9c576bdde1f061ac4563
#
_entry.id   0c6af9f8e39e9c576bdde1f061ac4563
#
_cell.length_a   1.000
_cell.length_b   1.000
_cell.length_c   1.000
_cell.angle_alpha   90.00
_cell.angle_beta   90.00
_cell.angle_gamma   90.00
#
_symmetry.space_group_name_H-M   'P 1'
#
loop_
_entity.id
_entity.type
_entity.pdbx_description
1 polymer ?
#
loop_
_entity_poly.entity_id
_entity_poly.type
_entity_poly.pdbx_seq_one_letter_code
_entity_poly.pdbx_strand_id
1 'polypeptide(L)'
;MARLTAVAVLLVVLTPAATSGQQQQDSVPRALLISSWICPQAEIARIAAAYDSITRPIEEELVRAGRMAGAGLFFHDWADEWNVNYYRLAMNRAQAFDAIAEVGRLTEERHPNAPNVFASCTAHKDNIYFWGPRTAPQ
;
A
#
# COMPACT_ATOMS: atom_id res chain seq x y z
N MET A 1 38.69 -27.61 -65.30
CA MET A 1 37.77 -27.75 -64.11
C MET A 1 38.23 -26.79 -63.02
N ALA A 2 37.62 -25.62 -62.91
CA ALA A 2 37.99 -24.59 -61.91
C ALA A 2 37.04 -24.72 -60.72
N ARG A 3 37.60 -24.93 -59.53
CA ARG A 3 36.87 -24.98 -58.29
C ARG A 3 36.81 -23.55 -57.67
N LEU A 4 35.62 -22.96 -57.66
CA LEU A 4 35.32 -21.72 -56.89
C LEU A 4 35.09 -22.08 -55.46
N THR A 5 35.99 -21.58 -54.61
CA THR A 5 35.82 -21.62 -53.13
C THR A 5 35.09 -20.36 -52.69
N ALA A 6 33.86 -20.52 -52.23
CA ALA A 6 33.08 -19.43 -51.63
C ALA A 6 33.52 -19.21 -50.20
N VAL A 7 34.04 -18.03 -49.90
CA VAL A 7 34.36 -17.58 -48.53
C VAL A 7 33.13 -16.89 -47.96
N ALA A 8 32.48 -17.51 -46.98
CA ALA A 8 31.39 -16.92 -46.26
C ALA A 8 31.94 -15.97 -45.16
N VAL A 9 31.73 -14.68 -45.33
CA VAL A 9 32.05 -13.67 -44.32
C VAL A 9 30.89 -13.58 -43.31
N LEU A 10 31.15 -14.07 -42.10
CA LEU A 10 30.21 -13.98 -40.97
C LEU A 10 30.27 -12.57 -40.39
N LEU A 11 29.29 -11.72 -40.71
CA LEU A 11 29.12 -10.41 -40.07
C LEU A 11 28.51 -10.59 -38.65
N VAL A 12 29.33 -10.50 -37.61
CA VAL A 12 28.87 -10.44 -36.24
C VAL A 12 28.38 -9.02 -35.95
N VAL A 13 27.07 -8.81 -35.95
CA VAL A 13 26.45 -7.56 -35.54
C VAL A 13 26.44 -7.52 -34.03
N LEU A 14 27.40 -6.80 -33.42
CA LEU A 14 27.37 -6.44 -31.99
C LEU A 14 26.26 -5.41 -31.75
N THR A 15 25.11 -5.87 -31.34
CA THR A 15 24.06 -5.00 -30.80
C THR A 15 24.55 -4.49 -29.45
N PRO A 16 24.66 -3.14 -29.25
CA PRO A 16 24.90 -2.63 -27.90
C PRO A 16 23.73 -3.04 -27.01
N ALA A 17 24.03 -3.82 -25.97
CA ALA A 17 23.09 -4.07 -24.90
C ALA A 17 22.75 -2.70 -24.30
N ALA A 18 21.53 -2.20 -24.60
CA ALA A 18 20.97 -1.08 -23.89
C ALA A 18 20.90 -1.51 -22.42
N THR A 19 21.85 -1.06 -21.63
CA THR A 19 21.72 -1.05 -20.17
C THR A 19 20.52 -0.16 -19.88
N SER A 20 19.34 -0.76 -19.83
CA SER A 20 18.20 -0.17 -19.15
C SER A 20 18.65 0.02 -17.70
N GLY A 21 19.21 1.21 -17.41
CA GLY A 21 19.30 1.71 -16.08
C GLY A 21 17.87 1.73 -15.57
N GLN A 22 17.47 0.64 -14.90
CA GLN A 22 16.30 0.67 -14.04
C GLN A 22 16.57 1.80 -13.08
N GLN A 23 15.97 2.97 -13.37
CA GLN A 23 15.76 3.97 -12.34
C GLN A 23 15.12 3.19 -11.21
N GLN A 24 15.87 2.97 -10.16
CA GLN A 24 15.40 2.42 -8.91
C GLN A 24 14.40 3.47 -8.40
N GLN A 25 13.17 3.32 -8.88
CA GLN A 25 12.06 4.19 -8.57
C GLN A 25 11.96 4.17 -7.06
N ASP A 26 12.13 5.33 -6.43
CA ASP A 26 12.05 5.52 -4.98
C ASP A 26 10.98 4.59 -4.40
N SER A 27 11.41 3.51 -3.77
CA SER A 27 10.54 2.49 -3.16
C SER A 27 9.92 2.99 -1.84
N VAL A 28 10.12 4.25 -1.51
CA VAL A 28 9.63 4.86 -0.27
C VAL A 28 8.19 5.34 -0.47
N PRO A 29 7.24 4.86 0.33
CA PRO A 29 5.87 5.37 0.32
C PRO A 29 5.85 6.88 0.54
N ARG A 30 4.97 7.61 -0.17
CA ARG A 30 4.88 9.07 -0.13
C ARG A 30 3.52 9.59 0.32
N ALA A 31 2.61 8.69 0.61
CA ALA A 31 1.31 9.02 1.18
C ALA A 31 1.03 8.15 2.41
N LEU A 32 0.58 8.77 3.48
CA LEU A 32 0.12 8.12 4.69
C LEU A 32 -1.29 8.62 4.98
N LEU A 33 -2.26 7.72 4.94
CA LEU A 33 -3.58 7.97 5.47
C LEU A 33 -3.63 7.47 6.91
N ILE A 34 -4.19 8.28 7.81
CA ILE A 34 -4.54 7.88 9.17
C ILE A 34 -6.01 8.21 9.39
N SER A 35 -6.80 7.17 9.64
CA SER A 35 -8.18 7.27 10.10
C SER A 35 -8.22 7.04 11.60
N SER A 36 -8.71 8.00 12.35
CA SER A 36 -8.67 8.00 13.82
C SER A 36 -10.08 8.06 14.40
N TRP A 37 -10.32 7.33 15.47
CA TRP A 37 -11.60 7.33 16.21
C TRP A 37 -11.38 7.53 17.70
N ILE A 38 -12.43 8.08 18.33
CA ILE A 38 -12.58 8.10 19.78
C ILE A 38 -13.58 7.00 20.15
N CYS A 39 -13.11 5.91 20.72
CA CYS A 39 -13.92 4.73 21.04
C CYS A 39 -13.91 4.41 22.53
N PRO A 40 -15.00 3.83 23.08
CA PRO A 40 -14.99 3.33 24.44
C PRO A 40 -13.90 2.26 24.64
N GLN A 41 -13.18 2.30 25.73
CA GLN A 41 -12.10 1.35 26.04
C GLN A 41 -12.59 -0.12 26.00
N ALA A 42 -13.82 -0.37 26.41
CA ALA A 42 -14.42 -1.71 26.38
C ALA A 42 -14.59 -2.28 24.96
N GLU A 43 -14.58 -1.43 23.92
CA GLU A 43 -14.76 -1.82 22.52
C GLU A 43 -13.45 -2.15 21.81
N ILE A 44 -12.30 -1.77 22.36
CA ILE A 44 -10.98 -1.90 21.74
C ILE A 44 -10.70 -3.35 21.32
N ALA A 45 -10.94 -4.32 22.20
CA ALA A 45 -10.70 -5.73 21.88
C ALA A 45 -11.59 -6.23 20.74
N ARG A 46 -12.85 -5.78 20.67
CA ARG A 46 -13.78 -6.14 19.60
C ARG A 46 -13.36 -5.51 18.27
N ILE A 47 -12.92 -4.26 18.29
CA ILE A 47 -12.41 -3.57 17.10
C ILE A 47 -11.15 -4.27 16.58
N ALA A 48 -10.22 -4.62 17.46
CA ALA A 48 -9.01 -5.35 17.09
C ALA A 48 -9.33 -6.71 16.46
N ALA A 49 -10.23 -7.50 17.07
CA ALA A 49 -10.63 -8.80 16.56
C ALA A 49 -11.32 -8.72 15.18
N ALA A 50 -12.15 -7.71 14.97
CA ALA A 50 -12.80 -7.48 13.68
C ALA A 50 -11.79 -7.05 12.61
N TYR A 51 -10.84 -6.18 12.95
CA TYR A 51 -9.75 -5.83 12.05
C TYR A 51 -8.95 -7.06 11.64
N ASP A 52 -8.54 -7.89 12.59
CA ASP A 52 -7.72 -9.08 12.35
C ASP A 52 -8.42 -10.12 11.48
N SER A 53 -9.73 -10.27 11.64
CA SER A 53 -10.51 -11.29 10.92
C SER A 53 -11.07 -10.82 9.57
N ILE A 54 -11.29 -9.53 9.39
CA ILE A 54 -11.97 -8.98 8.21
C ILE A 54 -11.03 -8.11 7.38
N THR A 55 -10.49 -7.03 7.97
CA THR A 55 -9.78 -5.99 7.24
C THR A 55 -8.34 -6.37 6.93
N ARG A 56 -7.60 -6.91 7.91
CA ARG A 56 -6.18 -7.27 7.75
C ARG A 56 -5.93 -8.23 6.59
N PRO A 57 -6.67 -9.34 6.38
CA PRO A 57 -6.45 -10.24 5.25
C PRO A 57 -6.58 -9.54 3.89
N ILE A 58 -7.53 -8.61 3.77
CA ILE A 58 -7.74 -7.81 2.55
C ILE A 58 -6.54 -6.86 2.33
N GLU A 59 -6.13 -6.14 3.37
CA GLU A 59 -5.01 -5.21 3.28
C GLU A 59 -3.69 -5.93 2.95
N GLU A 60 -3.43 -7.08 3.56
CA GLU A 60 -2.25 -7.91 3.24
C GLU A 60 -2.26 -8.41 1.79
N GLU A 61 -3.43 -8.75 1.24
CA GLU A 61 -3.57 -9.10 -0.17
C GLU A 61 -3.20 -7.92 -1.07
N LEU A 62 -3.71 -6.72 -0.77
CA LEU A 62 -3.42 -5.50 -1.53
C LEU A 62 -1.93 -5.11 -1.42
N VAL A 63 -1.32 -5.31 -0.27
CA VAL A 63 0.13 -5.09 -0.09
C VAL A 63 0.94 -6.07 -0.94
N ARG A 64 0.62 -7.36 -0.91
CA ARG A 64 1.28 -8.37 -1.75
C ARG A 64 1.10 -8.11 -3.25
N ALA A 65 -0.04 -7.56 -3.63
CA ALA A 65 -0.33 -7.17 -5.02
C ALA A 65 0.32 -5.85 -5.45
N GLY A 66 1.05 -5.16 -4.57
CA GLY A 66 1.67 -3.85 -4.84
C GLY A 66 0.66 -2.70 -4.98
N ARG A 67 -0.59 -2.92 -4.59
CA ARG A 67 -1.68 -1.92 -4.64
C ARG A 67 -1.70 -1.01 -3.42
N MET A 68 -0.95 -1.37 -2.39
CA MET A 68 -0.73 -0.64 -1.16
C MET A 68 0.70 -0.91 -0.69
N ALA A 69 1.35 0.04 -0.03
CA ALA A 69 2.70 -0.14 0.49
C ALA A 69 2.73 -0.73 1.90
N GLY A 70 1.64 -0.55 2.65
CA GLY A 70 1.48 -1.08 4.01
C GLY A 70 0.18 -0.59 4.63
N ALA A 71 -0.29 -1.31 5.65
CA ALA A 71 -1.46 -0.94 6.43
C ALA A 71 -1.36 -1.53 7.83
N GLY A 72 -2.17 -1.01 8.75
CA GLY A 72 -2.29 -1.57 10.08
C GLY A 72 -3.24 -0.81 10.99
N LEU A 73 -3.49 -1.42 12.13
CA LEU A 73 -4.24 -0.85 13.23
C LEU A 73 -3.30 -0.64 14.42
N PHE A 74 -3.40 0.51 15.08
CA PHE A 74 -2.72 0.76 16.33
C PHE A 74 -3.63 1.50 17.31
N PHE A 75 -3.36 1.35 18.58
CA PHE A 75 -4.10 1.96 19.69
C PHE A 75 -3.23 2.96 20.40
N HIS A 76 -3.86 3.97 20.94
CA HIS A 76 -3.21 5.01 21.73
C HIS A 76 -3.83 5.06 23.12
N ASP A 77 -3.02 4.78 24.14
CA ASP A 77 -3.49 4.66 25.53
C ASP A 77 -3.19 5.89 26.39
N TRP A 78 -2.41 6.86 25.86
CA TRP A 78 -1.91 7.95 26.69
C TRP A 78 -2.01 9.32 26.02
N ALA A 79 -2.56 10.28 26.73
CA ALA A 79 -2.52 11.72 26.43
C ALA A 79 -3.29 12.21 25.20
N ASP A 80 -3.93 11.33 24.42
CA ASP A 80 -4.74 11.68 23.26
C ASP A 80 -6.08 10.94 23.33
N GLU A 81 -7.16 11.63 23.00
CA GLU A 81 -8.49 11.03 22.96
C GLU A 81 -8.71 10.12 21.75
N TRP A 82 -7.89 10.24 20.67
CA TRP A 82 -7.96 9.46 19.45
C TRP A 82 -7.32 8.09 19.64
N ASN A 83 -8.01 7.18 20.29
CA ASN A 83 -7.44 5.95 20.80
C ASN A 83 -7.45 4.75 19.85
N VAL A 84 -8.14 4.83 18.71
CA VAL A 84 -8.12 3.81 17.65
C VAL A 84 -7.68 4.44 16.34
N ASN A 85 -6.63 3.91 15.73
CA ASN A 85 -6.05 4.47 14.54
C ASN A 85 -5.77 3.40 13.49
N TYR A 86 -6.31 3.58 12.29
CA TYR A 86 -5.90 2.84 11.10
C TYR A 86 -4.89 3.66 10.31
N TYR A 87 -3.83 3.05 9.87
CA TYR A 87 -2.92 3.67 8.90
C TYR A 87 -2.86 2.88 7.62
N ARG A 88 -2.68 3.58 6.51
CA ARG A 88 -2.41 3.03 5.18
C ARG A 88 -1.30 3.81 4.52
N LEU A 89 -0.30 3.10 4.01
CA LEU A 89 0.83 3.65 3.28
C LEU A 89 0.64 3.38 1.79
N ALA A 90 0.91 4.39 0.97
CA ALA A 90 0.85 4.28 -0.48
C ALA A 90 2.02 5.01 -1.14
N MET A 91 2.34 4.65 -2.38
CA MET A 91 3.44 5.27 -3.13
C MET A 91 3.09 6.70 -3.55
N ASN A 92 1.81 7.00 -3.71
CA ASN A 92 1.32 8.32 -4.09
C ASN A 92 -0.15 8.50 -3.66
N ARG A 93 -0.68 9.72 -3.91
CA ARG A 93 -2.04 10.09 -3.53
C ARG A 93 -3.11 9.24 -4.23
N ALA A 94 -2.98 9.00 -5.52
CA ALA A 94 -3.96 8.23 -6.28
C ALA A 94 -4.05 6.80 -5.71
N GLN A 95 -2.93 6.13 -5.53
CA GLN A 95 -2.88 4.80 -4.94
C GLN A 95 -3.50 4.75 -3.53
N ALA A 96 -3.35 5.81 -2.72
CA ALA A 96 -3.95 5.86 -1.39
C ALA A 96 -5.49 5.80 -1.46
N PHE A 97 -6.10 6.61 -2.35
CA PHE A 97 -7.56 6.62 -2.52
C PHE A 97 -8.07 5.33 -3.18
N ASP A 98 -7.37 4.81 -4.18
CA ASP A 98 -7.72 3.55 -4.84
C ASP A 98 -7.69 2.38 -3.85
N ALA A 99 -6.69 2.35 -2.96
CA ALA A 99 -6.58 1.33 -1.92
C ALA A 99 -7.74 1.39 -0.92
N ILE A 100 -8.14 2.59 -0.47
CA ILE A 100 -9.28 2.76 0.44
C ILE A 100 -10.57 2.25 -0.21
N ALA A 101 -10.83 2.68 -1.45
CA ALA A 101 -12.02 2.27 -2.19
C ALA A 101 -12.06 0.74 -2.37
N GLU A 102 -10.93 0.14 -2.67
CA GLU A 102 -10.84 -1.30 -2.87
C GLU A 102 -10.98 -2.10 -1.57
N VAL A 103 -10.40 -1.64 -0.46
CA VAL A 103 -10.64 -2.26 0.86
C VAL A 103 -12.14 -2.24 1.18
N GLY A 104 -12.81 -1.11 0.97
CA GLY A 104 -14.25 -1.00 1.19
C GLY A 104 -15.05 -1.99 0.31
N ARG A 105 -14.76 -1.99 -0.99
CA ARG A 105 -15.42 -2.89 -1.95
C ARG A 105 -15.23 -4.37 -1.59
N LEU A 106 -13.99 -4.78 -1.30
CA LEU A 106 -13.69 -6.17 -0.94
C LEU A 106 -14.28 -6.57 0.41
N THR A 107 -14.35 -5.63 1.36
CA THR A 107 -15.01 -5.87 2.65
C THR A 107 -16.52 -6.12 2.44
N GLU A 108 -17.17 -5.29 1.66
CA GLU A 108 -18.61 -5.46 1.37
C GLU A 108 -18.89 -6.76 0.60
N GLU A 109 -18.04 -7.10 -0.38
CA GLU A 109 -18.19 -8.31 -1.17
C GLU A 109 -18.00 -9.59 -0.36
N ARG A 110 -16.94 -9.65 0.48
CA ARG A 110 -16.57 -10.87 1.20
C ARG A 110 -17.25 -11.00 2.56
N HIS A 111 -17.65 -9.87 3.14
CA HIS A 111 -18.23 -9.78 4.48
C HIS A 111 -19.47 -8.87 4.50
N PRO A 112 -20.52 -9.15 3.68
CA PRO A 112 -21.68 -8.27 3.53
C PRO A 112 -22.46 -8.02 4.85
N ASN A 113 -22.28 -8.90 5.83
CA ASN A 113 -22.89 -8.79 7.15
C ASN A 113 -21.89 -8.38 8.25
N ALA A 114 -20.73 -7.83 7.85
CA ALA A 114 -19.74 -7.36 8.84
C ALA A 114 -20.36 -6.29 9.75
N PRO A 115 -20.22 -6.42 11.07
CA PRO A 115 -20.77 -5.42 11.98
C PRO A 115 -20.01 -4.10 11.82
N ASN A 116 -20.73 -2.98 11.92
CA ASN A 116 -20.07 -1.69 12.06
C ASN A 116 -19.46 -1.59 13.47
N VAL A 117 -18.19 -1.96 13.57
CA VAL A 117 -17.46 -1.99 14.86
C VAL A 117 -17.20 -0.60 15.43
N PHE A 118 -17.34 0.46 14.63
CA PHE A 118 -17.16 1.86 15.04
C PHE A 118 -18.47 2.54 15.44
N ALA A 119 -19.60 1.84 15.42
CA ALA A 119 -20.91 2.43 15.75
C ALA A 119 -20.97 3.01 17.17
N SER A 120 -20.15 2.52 18.10
CA SER A 120 -20.05 3.01 19.46
C SER A 120 -19.03 4.13 19.66
N CYS A 121 -18.22 4.44 18.65
CA CYS A 121 -17.24 5.51 18.72
C CYS A 121 -17.91 6.87 18.56
N THR A 122 -17.43 7.87 19.30
CA THR A 122 -18.09 9.18 19.41
C THR A 122 -17.60 10.20 18.39
N ALA A 123 -16.42 9.97 17.80
CA ALA A 123 -15.84 10.85 16.79
C ALA A 123 -14.95 10.08 15.81
N HIS A 124 -14.78 10.67 14.61
CA HIS A 124 -13.93 10.15 13.55
C HIS A 124 -13.28 11.30 12.78
N LYS A 125 -12.02 11.10 12.38
CA LYS A 125 -11.33 12.00 11.44
C LYS A 125 -10.40 11.20 10.53
N ASP A 126 -10.25 11.69 9.30
CA ASP A 126 -9.27 11.19 8.33
C ASP A 126 -8.23 12.27 8.04
N ASN A 127 -6.96 11.88 8.10
CA ASN A 127 -5.84 12.73 7.74
C ASN A 127 -5.01 12.05 6.66
N ILE A 128 -4.66 12.80 5.62
CA ILE A 128 -3.74 12.33 4.59
C ILE A 128 -2.49 13.21 4.63
N TYR A 129 -1.36 12.58 4.85
CA TYR A 129 -0.05 13.21 4.84
C TYR A 129 0.69 12.85 3.56
N PHE A 130 1.28 13.87 2.94
CA PHE A 130 2.14 13.70 1.78
C PHE A 130 3.50 14.28 2.09
N TRP A 131 4.54 13.59 1.66
CA TRP A 131 5.89 14.12 1.70
C TRP A 131 6.53 14.09 0.31
N GLY A 132 7.23 15.16 0.00
CA GLY A 132 7.95 15.35 -1.25
C GLY A 132 9.18 14.43 -1.36
N PRO A 133 9.85 14.45 -2.50
CA PRO A 133 11.12 13.76 -2.65
C PRO A 133 12.09 14.22 -1.56
N ARG A 134 12.76 13.26 -0.94
CA ARG A 134 13.86 13.60 -0.01
C ARG A 134 14.95 14.32 -0.81
N THR A 135 15.29 15.52 -0.43
CA THR A 135 16.54 16.13 -0.87
C THR A 135 17.67 15.30 -0.29
N ALA A 136 18.55 14.76 -1.14
CA ALA A 136 19.77 14.12 -0.65
C ALA A 136 20.50 15.08 0.29
N PRO A 137 21.04 14.62 1.43
CA PRO A 137 21.92 15.45 2.23
C PRO A 137 23.09 15.91 1.36
N GLN A 138 23.32 17.23 1.33
CA GLN A 138 24.46 17.84 0.64
C GLN A 138 25.75 17.52 1.36
#